data_6d15ceb5d530cb8792ae8610b71d29e3
#
_entry.id   6d15ceb5d530cb8792ae8610b71d29e3
#
_cell.length_a   1.000
_cell.length_b   1.000
_cell.length_c   1.000
_cell.angle_alpha   90.00
_cell.angle_beta   90.00
_cell.angle_gamma   90.00
#
_symmetry.space_group_name_H-M   'P 1'
#
loop_
_entity.id
_entity.type
_entity.pdbx_description
1 polymer ?
#
loop_
_entity_poly.entity_id
_entity_poly.type
_entity_poly.pdbx_seq_one_letter_code
_entity_poly.pdbx_strand_id
1 'polypeptide(L)'
;MFLKSLLVTGALTSAAATAGSLATGPAVQSHWYQKLRKPAIQPPPAVFPVVWTTLYADIALASASVLSNGKKQATDAATPPENPARGYLGALVLNLALNAAWSWCFFRLRNLPLSVGVAGTLALSSVGLARRAGRVKPALGWLLAPYAAWCAFATVLSARIDALND
;
A
#
# COMPACT_ATOMS: atom_id res chain seq x y z
N MET A 1 -3.91 21.83 -11.15
CA MET A 1 -3.30 21.26 -9.90
C MET A 1 -3.44 19.75 -9.83
N PHE A 2 -4.64 19.20 -9.98
CA PHE A 2 -4.91 17.75 -9.87
C PHE A 2 -4.01 16.90 -10.80
N LEU A 3 -3.91 17.23 -12.08
CA LEU A 3 -3.11 16.46 -13.05
C LEU A 3 -1.63 16.35 -12.63
N LYS A 4 -1.02 17.46 -12.15
CA LYS A 4 0.36 17.42 -11.65
C LYS A 4 0.50 16.50 -10.43
N SER A 5 -0.47 16.54 -9.50
CA SER A 5 -0.49 15.63 -8.36
C SER A 5 -0.67 14.18 -8.80
N LEU A 6 -1.53 13.92 -9.78
CA LEU A 6 -1.76 12.58 -10.32
C LEU A 6 -0.52 12.00 -11.03
N LEU A 7 0.21 12.83 -11.78
CA LEU A 7 1.49 12.40 -12.38
C LEU A 7 2.50 11.97 -11.30
N VAL A 8 2.61 12.73 -10.21
CA VAL A 8 3.52 12.38 -9.10
C VAL A 8 3.07 11.12 -8.40
N THR A 9 1.81 11.04 -7.97
CA THR A 9 1.30 9.87 -7.24
C THR A 9 1.25 8.63 -8.12
N GLY A 10 0.89 8.77 -9.40
CA GLY A 10 0.92 7.70 -10.39
C GLY A 10 2.34 7.17 -10.63
N ALA A 11 3.33 8.04 -10.75
CA ALA A 11 4.73 7.62 -10.89
C ALA A 11 5.22 6.87 -9.64
N LEU A 12 4.90 7.34 -8.44
CA LEU A 12 5.26 6.69 -7.19
C LEU A 12 4.61 5.31 -7.03
N THR A 13 3.30 5.20 -7.31
CA THR A 13 2.60 3.91 -7.23
C THR A 13 3.09 2.94 -8.29
N SER A 14 3.36 3.40 -9.51
CA SER A 14 3.92 2.56 -10.57
C SER A 14 5.33 2.08 -10.23
N ALA A 15 6.17 2.93 -9.64
CA ALA A 15 7.50 2.54 -9.19
C ALA A 15 7.43 1.46 -8.09
N ALA A 16 6.53 1.61 -7.11
CA ALA A 16 6.32 0.61 -6.06
C ALA A 16 5.77 -0.72 -6.62
N ALA A 17 4.80 -0.64 -7.54
CA ALA A 17 4.25 -1.82 -8.21
C ALA A 17 5.32 -2.57 -9.00
N THR A 18 6.16 -1.85 -9.74
CA THR A 18 7.27 -2.43 -10.50
C THR A 18 8.29 -3.08 -9.56
N ALA A 19 8.70 -2.38 -8.51
CA ALA A 19 9.64 -2.92 -7.53
C ALA A 19 9.12 -4.19 -6.85
N GLY A 20 7.83 -4.23 -6.47
CA GLY A 20 7.19 -5.42 -5.92
C GLY A 20 7.09 -6.56 -6.93
N SER A 21 6.75 -6.25 -8.19
CA SER A 21 6.61 -7.25 -9.25
C SER A 21 7.94 -7.94 -9.59
N LEU A 22 9.07 -7.22 -9.54
CA LEU A 22 10.41 -7.78 -9.74
C LEU A 22 10.76 -8.84 -8.69
N ALA A 23 10.24 -8.69 -7.47
CA ALA A 23 10.41 -9.70 -6.43
C ALA A 23 9.43 -10.87 -6.57
N THR A 24 8.18 -10.57 -6.87
CA THR A 24 7.07 -11.53 -6.87
C THR A 24 7.04 -12.40 -8.12
N GLY A 25 7.20 -11.82 -9.31
CA GLY A 25 6.99 -12.51 -10.60
C GLY A 25 7.79 -13.80 -10.75
N PRO A 26 9.12 -13.78 -10.59
CA PRO A 26 9.92 -15.00 -10.68
C PRO A 26 9.67 -15.98 -9.52
N ALA A 27 9.34 -15.45 -8.34
CA ALA A 27 9.24 -16.23 -7.12
C ALA A 27 7.98 -17.11 -7.07
N VAL A 28 6.84 -16.64 -7.59
CA VAL A 28 5.59 -17.43 -7.58
C VAL A 28 5.68 -18.70 -8.43
N GLN A 29 6.59 -18.74 -9.39
CA GLN A 29 6.87 -19.92 -10.22
C GLN A 29 7.97 -20.81 -9.61
N SER A 30 8.62 -20.35 -8.55
CA SER A 30 9.72 -21.09 -7.93
C SER A 30 9.23 -22.32 -7.18
N HIS A 31 10.06 -23.36 -7.18
CA HIS A 31 9.81 -24.58 -6.43
C HIS A 31 9.63 -24.32 -4.91
N TRP A 32 10.33 -23.32 -4.36
CA TRP A 32 10.17 -22.91 -2.97
C TRP A 32 8.74 -22.45 -2.69
N TYR A 33 8.19 -21.52 -3.49
CA TYR A 33 6.85 -20.99 -3.29
C TYR A 33 5.76 -22.04 -3.50
N GLN A 34 5.98 -22.97 -4.44
CA GLN A 34 5.03 -24.05 -4.69
C GLN A 34 4.97 -25.05 -3.53
N LYS A 35 6.10 -25.28 -2.83
CA LYS A 35 6.16 -26.16 -1.66
C LYS A 35 5.62 -25.54 -0.37
N LEU A 36 5.49 -24.20 -0.30
CA LEU A 36 4.93 -23.58 0.89
C LEU A 36 3.53 -24.13 1.20
N ARG A 37 3.34 -24.49 2.45
CA ARG A 37 2.00 -24.80 2.99
C ARG A 37 1.22 -23.50 3.07
N LYS A 38 0.07 -23.44 2.39
CA LYS A 38 -0.75 -22.26 2.26
C LYS A 38 -2.05 -22.46 3.04
N PRO A 39 -2.50 -21.45 3.83
CA PRO A 39 -3.74 -21.56 4.59
C PRO A 39 -4.95 -21.53 3.67
N ALA A 40 -6.06 -22.12 4.12
CA ALA A 40 -7.33 -22.16 3.36
C ALA A 40 -7.90 -20.77 3.03
N ILE A 41 -7.53 -19.75 3.81
CA ILE A 41 -7.94 -18.35 3.58
C ILE A 41 -7.21 -17.69 2.40
N GLN A 42 -6.18 -18.34 1.83
CA GLN A 42 -5.44 -17.75 0.70
C GLN A 42 -6.31 -17.68 -0.55
N PRO A 43 -6.50 -16.49 -1.13
CA PRO A 43 -7.24 -16.37 -2.38
C PRO A 43 -6.56 -17.12 -3.54
N PRO A 44 -7.32 -17.48 -4.57
CA PRO A 44 -6.74 -18.01 -5.81
C PRO A 44 -5.68 -17.03 -6.40
N PRO A 45 -4.61 -17.55 -7.02
CA PRO A 45 -3.51 -16.71 -7.53
C PRO A 45 -3.95 -15.56 -8.45
N ALA A 46 -5.00 -15.77 -9.24
CA ALA A 46 -5.53 -14.76 -10.15
C ALA A 46 -6.15 -13.53 -9.47
N VAL A 47 -6.53 -13.64 -8.19
CA VAL A 47 -7.11 -12.54 -7.42
C VAL A 47 -6.07 -11.45 -7.12
N PHE A 48 -4.83 -11.85 -6.82
CA PHE A 48 -3.80 -10.91 -6.39
C PHE A 48 -3.49 -9.82 -7.44
N PRO A 49 -3.22 -10.12 -8.73
CA PRO A 49 -2.97 -9.08 -9.71
C PRO A 49 -4.14 -8.11 -9.88
N VAL A 50 -5.39 -8.61 -9.87
CA VAL A 50 -6.59 -7.78 -10.01
C VAL A 50 -6.71 -6.83 -8.83
N VAL A 51 -6.62 -7.34 -7.61
CA VAL A 51 -6.74 -6.52 -6.39
C VAL A 51 -5.62 -5.48 -6.34
N TRP A 52 -4.36 -5.89 -6.54
CA TRP A 52 -3.24 -4.95 -6.48
C TRP A 52 -3.30 -3.86 -7.54
N THR A 53 -3.70 -4.19 -8.77
CA THR A 53 -3.87 -3.18 -9.85
C THR A 53 -4.94 -2.17 -9.46
N THR A 54 -6.08 -2.64 -8.96
CA THR A 54 -7.17 -1.76 -8.50
C THR A 54 -6.73 -0.88 -7.33
N LEU A 55 -6.05 -1.45 -6.33
CA LEU A 55 -5.58 -0.70 -5.17
C LEU A 55 -4.51 0.34 -5.53
N TYR A 56 -3.58 0.03 -6.43
CA TYR A 56 -2.59 1.02 -6.88
C TYR A 56 -3.24 2.17 -7.64
N ALA A 57 -4.25 1.91 -8.47
CA ALA A 57 -5.01 2.96 -9.13
C ALA A 57 -5.77 3.83 -8.11
N ASP A 58 -6.40 3.18 -7.12
CA ASP A 58 -7.10 3.87 -6.02
C ASP A 58 -6.14 4.76 -5.21
N ILE A 59 -4.99 4.23 -4.78
CA ILE A 59 -3.97 4.98 -4.05
C ILE A 59 -3.52 6.19 -4.87
N ALA A 60 -3.26 6.04 -6.18
CA ALA A 60 -2.81 7.14 -7.03
C ALA A 60 -3.86 8.26 -7.10
N LEU A 61 -5.12 7.91 -7.36
CA LEU A 61 -6.23 8.85 -7.51
C LEU A 61 -6.59 9.53 -6.18
N ALA A 62 -6.73 8.77 -5.10
CA ALA A 62 -7.02 9.28 -3.77
C ALA A 62 -5.91 10.23 -3.30
N SER A 63 -4.65 9.82 -3.43
CA SER A 63 -3.50 10.63 -3.02
C SER A 63 -3.36 11.91 -3.86
N ALA A 64 -3.60 11.86 -5.17
CA ALA A 64 -3.63 13.04 -6.02
C ALA A 64 -4.71 14.04 -5.55
N SER A 65 -5.88 13.51 -5.18
CA SER A 65 -6.98 14.32 -4.64
C SER A 65 -6.62 14.95 -3.30
N VAL A 66 -5.98 14.23 -2.39
CA VAL A 66 -5.48 14.76 -1.11
C VAL A 66 -4.51 15.92 -1.34
N LEU A 67 -3.51 15.71 -2.19
CA LEU A 67 -2.47 16.72 -2.44
C LEU A 67 -3.01 17.96 -3.14
N SER A 68 -3.97 17.81 -4.05
CA SER A 68 -4.58 18.95 -4.76
C SER A 68 -5.53 19.75 -3.87
N ASN A 69 -6.38 19.07 -3.08
CA ASN A 69 -7.33 19.73 -2.19
C ASN A 69 -6.63 20.39 -0.98
N GLY A 70 -5.63 19.72 -0.40
CA GLY A 70 -4.87 20.29 0.70
C GLY A 70 -4.13 21.59 0.32
N LYS A 71 -3.58 21.66 -0.90
CA LYS A 71 -2.98 22.89 -1.42
C LYS A 71 -4.02 24.00 -1.60
N LYS A 72 -5.19 23.67 -2.12
CA LYS A 72 -6.28 24.64 -2.31
C LYS A 72 -6.74 25.20 -0.96
N GLN A 73 -6.99 24.34 0.02
CA GLN A 73 -7.39 24.77 1.36
C GLN A 73 -6.36 25.68 2.04
N ALA A 74 -5.08 25.41 1.85
CA ALA A 74 -4.00 26.25 2.39
C ALA A 74 -3.89 27.63 1.70
N THR A 75 -4.34 27.76 0.45
CA THR A 75 -4.33 29.02 -0.30
C THR A 75 -5.53 29.90 0.01
N ASP A 76 -6.69 29.27 0.25
CA ASP A 76 -7.98 29.97 0.43
C ASP A 76 -8.20 30.44 1.88
N ALA A 77 -7.35 30.05 2.83
CA ALA A 77 -7.49 30.41 4.24
C ALA A 77 -6.84 31.77 4.57
N ALA A 78 -7.60 32.68 5.18
CA ALA A 78 -7.13 33.99 5.64
C ALA A 78 -6.06 33.90 6.78
N THR A 79 -6.07 32.82 7.53
CA THR A 79 -5.01 32.43 8.47
C THR A 79 -4.60 31.01 8.08
N PRO A 80 -3.31 30.72 7.81
CA PRO A 80 -2.96 29.37 7.36
C PRO A 80 -3.23 28.36 8.49
N PRO A 81 -4.34 27.59 8.43
CA PRO A 81 -4.44 26.41 9.25
C PRO A 81 -3.31 25.47 8.83
N GLU A 82 -2.86 24.63 9.72
CA GLU A 82 -1.91 23.58 9.34
C GLU A 82 -2.46 22.87 8.09
N ASN A 83 -1.71 22.94 7.00
CA ASN A 83 -2.11 22.29 5.76
C ASN A 83 -2.40 20.81 6.04
N PRO A 84 -3.67 20.36 5.96
CA PRO A 84 -4.03 18.98 6.33
C PRO A 84 -3.33 17.93 5.47
N ALA A 85 -2.84 18.32 4.28
CA ALA A 85 -2.00 17.49 3.43
C ALA A 85 -0.50 17.56 3.77
N ARG A 86 -0.11 18.37 4.79
CA ARG A 86 1.30 18.46 5.20
C ARG A 86 1.79 17.08 5.66
N GLY A 87 2.92 16.67 5.14
CA GLY A 87 3.49 15.36 5.44
C GLY A 87 2.78 14.17 4.79
N TYR A 88 1.67 14.38 4.05
CA TYR A 88 0.96 13.29 3.37
C TYR A 88 1.85 12.60 2.32
N LEU A 89 2.58 13.38 1.53
CA LEU A 89 3.48 12.82 0.50
C LEU A 89 4.58 11.95 1.12
N GLY A 90 5.18 12.39 2.22
CA GLY A 90 6.17 11.60 2.96
C GLY A 90 5.57 10.30 3.51
N ALA A 91 4.35 10.36 4.05
CA ALA A 91 3.63 9.17 4.52
C ALA A 91 3.30 8.21 3.37
N LEU A 92 2.92 8.73 2.19
CA LEU A 92 2.68 7.94 0.99
C LEU A 92 3.96 7.24 0.51
N VAL A 93 5.08 7.96 0.43
CA VAL A 93 6.36 7.39 0.00
C VAL A 93 6.80 6.28 0.96
N LEU A 94 6.72 6.51 2.27
CA LEU A 94 7.03 5.48 3.27
C LEU A 94 6.12 4.26 3.12
N ASN A 95 4.82 4.47 2.94
CA ASN A 95 3.85 3.38 2.76
C ASN A 95 4.16 2.54 1.52
N LEU A 96 4.43 3.18 0.38
CA LEU A 96 4.78 2.49 -0.86
C LEU A 96 6.13 1.76 -0.77
N ALA A 97 7.10 2.34 -0.05
CA ALA A 97 8.38 1.67 0.23
C ALA A 97 8.19 0.41 1.09
N LEU A 98 7.35 0.47 2.14
CA LEU A 98 6.98 -0.71 2.94
C LEU A 98 6.27 -1.77 2.12
N ASN A 99 5.40 -1.36 1.19
CA ASN A 99 4.70 -2.27 0.28
C ASN A 99 5.69 -3.05 -0.61
N ALA A 100 6.63 -2.36 -1.24
CA ALA A 100 7.67 -3.00 -2.02
C ALA A 100 8.57 -3.88 -1.11
N ALA A 101 8.98 -3.39 0.05
CA ALA A 101 9.82 -4.12 1.00
C ALA A 101 9.18 -5.44 1.45
N TRP A 102 7.86 -5.46 1.69
CA TRP A 102 7.15 -6.70 2.01
C TRP A 102 7.34 -7.75 0.92
N SER A 103 7.15 -7.38 -0.36
CA SER A 103 7.35 -8.30 -1.49
C SER A 103 8.78 -8.85 -1.52
N TRP A 104 9.78 -8.02 -1.25
CA TRP A 104 11.18 -8.45 -1.22
C TRP A 104 11.47 -9.36 -0.03
N CYS A 105 10.97 -9.04 1.16
CA CYS A 105 11.16 -9.88 2.35
C CYS A 105 10.53 -11.26 2.18
N PHE A 106 9.31 -11.31 1.63
CA PHE A 106 8.57 -12.55 1.46
C PHE A 106 9.16 -13.39 0.31
N PHE A 107 9.29 -12.81 -0.88
CA PHE A 107 9.57 -13.58 -2.11
C PHE A 107 11.05 -13.72 -2.43
N ARG A 108 11.87 -12.69 -2.15
CA ARG A 108 13.32 -12.72 -2.49
C ARG A 108 14.18 -13.20 -1.32
N LEU A 109 14.00 -12.60 -0.16
CA LEU A 109 14.73 -12.99 1.05
C LEU A 109 14.17 -14.28 1.66
N ARG A 110 12.93 -14.66 1.34
CA ARG A 110 12.23 -15.84 1.86
C ARG A 110 12.24 -15.87 3.39
N ASN A 111 12.25 -14.71 4.00
CA ASN A 111 12.24 -14.53 5.44
C ASN A 111 10.79 -14.26 5.88
N LEU A 112 10.07 -15.34 6.20
CA LEU A 112 8.67 -15.29 6.55
C LEU A 112 8.41 -14.45 7.81
N PRO A 113 9.13 -14.64 8.95
CA PRO A 113 8.93 -13.82 10.15
C PRO A 113 9.13 -12.32 9.88
N LEU A 114 10.19 -11.94 9.15
CA LEU A 114 10.43 -10.55 8.77
C LEU A 114 9.30 -10.00 7.90
N SER A 115 8.80 -10.80 6.96
CA SER A 115 7.69 -10.38 6.09
C SER A 115 6.40 -10.10 6.88
N VAL A 116 6.12 -10.85 7.94
CA VAL A 116 5.00 -10.58 8.87
C VAL A 116 5.15 -9.22 9.55
N GLY A 117 6.34 -8.91 10.08
CA GLY A 117 6.62 -7.63 10.71
C GLY A 117 6.46 -6.45 9.74
N VAL A 118 6.99 -6.59 8.52
CA VAL A 118 6.85 -5.56 7.48
C VAL A 118 5.40 -5.40 7.03
N ALA A 119 4.65 -6.51 6.84
CA ALA A 119 3.23 -6.46 6.50
C ALA A 119 2.39 -5.74 7.58
N GLY A 120 2.64 -6.03 8.86
CA GLY A 120 1.97 -5.36 9.98
C GLY A 120 2.26 -3.85 10.00
N THR A 121 3.52 -3.48 9.81
CA THR A 121 3.93 -2.07 9.73
C THR A 121 3.27 -1.38 8.53
N LEU A 122 3.19 -2.05 7.38
CA LEU A 122 2.49 -1.57 6.19
C LEU A 122 0.99 -1.37 6.48
N ALA A 123 0.33 -2.30 7.14
CA ALA A 123 -1.08 -2.18 7.51
C ALA A 123 -1.34 -0.96 8.41
N LEU A 124 -0.52 -0.76 9.45
CA LEU A 124 -0.60 0.42 10.31
C LEU A 124 -0.35 1.72 9.54
N SER A 125 0.65 1.73 8.66
CA SER A 125 0.94 2.87 7.78
C SER A 125 -0.24 3.18 6.86
N SER A 126 -0.91 2.16 6.32
CA SER A 126 -2.07 2.31 5.42
C SER A 126 -3.29 2.89 6.15
N VAL A 127 -3.55 2.46 7.38
CA VAL A 127 -4.56 3.09 8.26
C VAL A 127 -4.20 4.56 8.52
N GLY A 128 -2.94 4.85 8.82
CA GLY A 128 -2.45 6.22 9.00
C GLY A 128 -2.66 7.09 7.75
N LEU A 129 -2.42 6.52 6.58
CA LEU A 129 -2.61 7.20 5.29
C LEU A 129 -4.09 7.51 5.04
N ALA A 130 -4.98 6.54 5.26
CA ALA A 130 -6.44 6.71 5.14
C ALA A 130 -6.97 7.77 6.12
N ARG A 131 -6.51 7.79 7.37
CA ARG A 131 -6.87 8.81 8.37
C ARG A 131 -6.41 10.21 7.94
N ARG A 132 -5.20 10.35 7.41
CA ARG A 132 -4.69 11.64 6.89
C ARG A 132 -5.51 12.12 5.70
N ALA A 133 -5.86 11.23 4.77
CA ALA A 133 -6.73 11.53 3.64
C ALA A 133 -8.13 11.99 4.11
N GLY A 134 -8.69 11.31 5.10
CA GLY A 134 -9.98 11.63 5.70
C GLY A 134 -10.04 13.01 6.38
N ARG A 135 -8.90 13.52 6.90
CA ARG A 135 -8.82 14.89 7.44
C ARG A 135 -8.92 15.95 6.36
N VAL A 136 -8.51 15.68 5.14
CA VAL A 136 -8.67 16.58 3.99
C VAL A 136 -10.12 16.53 3.49
N LYS A 137 -10.66 15.32 3.30
CA LYS A 137 -12.04 15.07 2.91
C LYS A 137 -12.42 13.64 3.34
N PRO A 138 -13.50 13.44 4.13
CA PRO A 138 -13.88 12.13 4.66
C PRO A 138 -14.00 11.04 3.59
N ALA A 139 -14.54 11.37 2.42
CA ALA A 139 -14.66 10.44 1.30
C ALA A 139 -13.30 9.86 0.83
N LEU A 140 -12.20 10.64 0.92
CA LEU A 140 -10.87 10.16 0.54
C LEU A 140 -10.30 9.14 1.54
N GLY A 141 -10.66 9.28 2.82
CA GLY A 141 -10.34 8.27 3.83
C GLY A 141 -11.05 6.95 3.56
N TRP A 142 -12.33 7.01 3.21
CA TRP A 142 -13.11 5.82 2.85
C TRP A 142 -12.62 5.18 1.55
N LEU A 143 -12.15 5.95 0.60
CA LEU A 143 -11.58 5.45 -0.65
C LEU A 143 -10.31 4.62 -0.40
N LEU A 144 -9.48 5.00 0.58
CA LEU A 144 -8.28 4.26 0.96
C LEU A 144 -8.53 3.14 2.00
N ALA A 145 -9.74 3.02 2.55
CA ALA A 145 -10.07 1.98 3.52
C ALA A 145 -9.91 0.54 2.97
N PRO A 146 -10.31 0.23 1.72
CA PRO A 146 -10.08 -1.10 1.12
C PRO A 146 -8.60 -1.47 1.05
N TYR A 147 -7.72 -0.51 0.75
CA TYR A 147 -6.28 -0.74 0.77
C TYR A 147 -5.76 -1.10 2.16
N ALA A 148 -6.18 -0.36 3.19
CA ALA A 148 -5.80 -0.66 4.58
C ALA A 148 -6.32 -2.04 5.03
N ALA A 149 -7.55 -2.39 4.65
CA ALA A 149 -8.13 -3.70 4.93
C ALA A 149 -7.36 -4.83 4.23
N TRP A 150 -6.97 -4.63 2.97
CA TRP A 150 -6.16 -5.60 2.22
C TRP A 150 -4.78 -5.80 2.83
N CYS A 151 -4.13 -4.73 3.29
CA CYS A 151 -2.84 -4.83 3.98
C CYS A 151 -2.96 -5.58 5.32
N ALA A 152 -4.04 -5.36 6.08
CA ALA A 152 -4.33 -6.11 7.30
C ALA A 152 -4.57 -7.60 7.00
N PHE A 153 -5.34 -7.91 5.96
CA PHE A 153 -5.52 -9.28 5.49
C PHE A 153 -4.19 -9.93 5.06
N ALA A 154 -3.34 -9.20 4.31
CA ALA A 154 -2.03 -9.69 3.89
C ALA A 154 -1.12 -9.97 5.09
N THR A 155 -1.24 -9.20 6.18
CA THR A 155 -0.53 -9.47 7.44
C THR A 155 -0.96 -10.80 8.05
N VAL A 156 -2.27 -11.03 8.16
CA VAL A 156 -2.81 -12.30 8.68
C VAL A 156 -2.40 -13.46 7.79
N LEU A 157 -2.47 -13.29 6.47
CA LEU A 157 -2.06 -14.32 5.52
C LEU A 157 -0.57 -14.66 5.65
N SER A 158 0.30 -13.65 5.75
CA SER A 158 1.75 -13.85 5.95
C SER A 158 2.04 -14.57 7.27
N ALA A 159 1.37 -14.19 8.36
CA ALA A 159 1.53 -14.85 9.66
C ALA A 159 1.06 -16.31 9.65
N ARG A 160 -0.02 -16.60 8.92
CA ARG A 160 -0.49 -17.99 8.76
C ARG A 160 0.45 -18.83 7.92
N ILE A 161 1.03 -18.25 6.86
CA ILE A 161 2.03 -18.95 6.04
C ILE A 161 3.28 -19.23 6.88
N ASP A 162 3.75 -18.25 7.64
CA ASP A 162 4.88 -18.40 8.55
C ASP A 162 4.65 -19.57 9.52
N ALA A 163 3.58 -19.53 10.28
CA ALA A 163 3.23 -20.57 11.27
C ALA A 163 3.00 -21.99 10.69
N LEU A 164 2.73 -22.10 9.38
CA LEU A 164 2.55 -23.40 8.72
C LEU A 164 3.88 -23.97 8.19
N ASN A 165 4.94 -23.14 8.12
CA ASN A 165 6.21 -23.48 7.50
C ASN A 165 7.43 -23.31 8.43
N ASP A 166 7.15 -23.07 9.72
CA ASP A 166 8.13 -23.14 10.82
C ASP A 166 8.67 -24.55 11.02
#